data_6a7afcbc05d73a6db40ead36b4eb850e
#
_entry.id   6a7afcbc05d73a6db40ead36b4eb850e
#
_cell.length_a   1.000
_cell.length_b   1.000
_cell.length_c   1.000
_cell.angle_alpha   90.00
_cell.angle_beta   90.00
_cell.angle_gamma   90.00
#
_symmetry.space_group_name_H-M   'P 1'
#
loop_
_entity.id
_entity.type
_entity.pdbx_description
1 polymer ?
#
loop_
_entity_poly.entity_id
_entity_poly.type
_entity_poly.pdbx_seq_one_letter_code
_entity_poly.pdbx_strand_id
1 'polypeptide(L)'
;MDATEVKYFIEAALLAAGRPLNIDQLKGLFDGRMAPEKAVIRQAITALNDDYEQRGIFISEVASGFRMQIKAPMADRLQKLWEERPPRYSRALFETLALIAYRQPVTRGEIEEIRGVSVSSNIVRQLLERDWVRVVGHRDVPGRPAM
;
A
#
# COMPACT_ATOMS: atom_id res chain seq x y z
N MET A 1 -21.05 6.05 -22.74
CA MET A 1 -19.69 6.63 -22.81
C MET A 1 -19.13 6.41 -24.21
N ASP A 2 -18.55 7.44 -24.79
CA ASP A 2 -17.80 7.27 -26.02
C ASP A 2 -16.40 6.71 -25.73
N ALA A 3 -15.65 6.40 -26.81
CA ALA A 3 -14.30 5.79 -26.66
C ALA A 3 -13.34 6.68 -25.88
N THR A 4 -13.45 7.99 -26.00
CA THR A 4 -12.60 8.95 -25.29
C THR A 4 -12.93 8.98 -23.80
N GLU A 5 -14.18 8.93 -23.43
CA GLU A 5 -14.61 8.88 -22.04
C GLU A 5 -14.18 7.57 -21.37
N VAL A 6 -14.31 6.44 -22.07
CA VAL A 6 -13.82 5.14 -21.59
C VAL A 6 -12.32 5.19 -21.32
N LYS A 7 -11.55 5.74 -22.24
CA LYS A 7 -10.11 5.93 -22.14
C LYS A 7 -9.73 6.74 -20.90
N TYR A 8 -10.37 7.87 -20.68
CA TYR A 8 -10.09 8.74 -19.54
C TYR A 8 -10.51 8.09 -18.22
N PHE A 9 -11.63 7.36 -18.21
CA PHE A 9 -12.08 6.65 -17.02
C PHE A 9 -11.11 5.54 -16.62
N ILE A 10 -10.60 4.77 -17.58
CA ILE A 10 -9.62 3.70 -17.33
C ILE A 10 -8.31 4.29 -16.79
N GLU A 11 -7.84 5.39 -17.37
CA GLU A 11 -6.64 6.08 -16.89
C GLU A 11 -6.80 6.47 -15.42
N ALA A 12 -7.92 7.10 -15.08
CA ALA A 12 -8.19 7.50 -13.70
C ALA A 12 -8.32 6.31 -12.75
N ALA A 13 -8.95 5.22 -13.21
CA ALA A 13 -9.12 4.01 -12.41
C ALA A 13 -7.78 3.35 -12.06
N LEU A 14 -6.88 3.24 -13.04
CA LEU A 14 -5.56 2.66 -12.81
C LEU A 14 -4.70 3.51 -11.89
N LEU A 15 -4.79 4.82 -12.00
CA LEU A 15 -4.10 5.74 -11.09
C LEU A 15 -4.65 5.62 -9.66
N ALA A 16 -5.98 5.59 -9.53
CA ALA A 16 -6.64 5.53 -8.23
C ALA A 16 -6.43 4.19 -7.52
N ALA A 17 -6.37 3.09 -8.26
CA ALA A 17 -6.24 1.76 -7.70
C ALA A 17 -4.91 1.53 -6.99
N GLY A 18 -3.81 2.07 -7.52
CA GLY A 18 -2.47 1.83 -6.97
C GLY A 18 -2.04 0.37 -6.98
N ARG A 19 -2.73 -0.48 -7.72
CA ARG A 19 -2.48 -1.92 -7.86
C ARG A 19 -2.93 -2.38 -9.25
N PRO A 20 -2.45 -3.54 -9.75
CA PRO A 20 -2.93 -4.07 -11.01
C PRO A 20 -4.43 -4.37 -10.98
N LEU A 21 -5.12 -4.04 -12.07
CA LEU A 21 -6.53 -4.38 -12.30
C LEU A 21 -6.63 -5.19 -13.59
N ASN A 22 -7.30 -6.34 -13.52
CA ASN A 22 -7.56 -7.13 -14.72
C ASN A 22 -8.75 -6.56 -15.52
N ILE A 23 -8.98 -7.10 -16.71
CA ILE A 23 -10.06 -6.62 -17.60
C ILE A 23 -11.43 -6.73 -16.93
N ASP A 24 -11.70 -7.81 -16.22
CA ASP A 24 -12.98 -8.00 -15.54
C ASP A 24 -13.19 -6.97 -14.42
N GLN A 25 -12.14 -6.66 -13.68
CA GLN A 25 -12.18 -5.64 -12.64
C GLN A 25 -12.40 -4.25 -13.23
N LEU A 26 -11.72 -3.92 -14.34
CA LEU A 26 -11.93 -2.65 -15.06
C LEU A 26 -13.35 -2.55 -15.58
N LYS A 27 -13.85 -3.61 -16.22
CA LYS A 27 -15.23 -3.65 -16.72
C LYS A 27 -16.25 -3.47 -15.60
N GLY A 28 -16.00 -4.08 -14.44
CA GLY A 28 -16.85 -4.00 -13.25
C GLY A 28 -16.99 -2.59 -12.65
N LEU A 29 -16.10 -1.66 -13.00
CA LEU A 29 -16.16 -0.27 -12.53
C LEU A 29 -17.20 0.56 -13.30
N PHE A 30 -17.66 0.10 -14.47
CA PHE A 30 -18.70 0.76 -15.26
C PHE A 30 -20.08 0.29 -14.80
N ASP A 31 -21.09 1.14 -14.96
CA ASP A 31 -22.48 0.76 -14.70
C ASP A 31 -22.91 -0.36 -15.63
N GLY A 32 -23.56 -1.39 -15.11
CA GLY A 32 -23.75 -2.67 -15.77
C GLY A 32 -24.28 -2.65 -17.21
N ARG A 33 -25.22 -1.72 -17.53
CA ARG A 33 -25.75 -1.57 -18.90
C ARG A 33 -24.86 -0.72 -19.81
N MET A 34 -23.98 0.08 -19.22
CA MET A 34 -23.08 1.00 -19.89
C MET A 34 -21.65 0.46 -19.97
N ALA A 35 -21.43 -0.73 -19.45
CA ALA A 35 -20.11 -1.35 -19.44
C ALA A 35 -19.65 -1.65 -20.88
N PRO A 36 -18.47 -1.15 -21.29
CA PRO A 36 -17.94 -1.45 -22.62
C PRO A 36 -17.52 -2.93 -22.73
N GLU A 37 -17.48 -3.43 -23.95
CA GLU A 37 -16.94 -4.75 -24.21
C GLU A 37 -15.44 -4.82 -23.85
N LYS A 38 -14.97 -6.01 -23.51
CA LYS A 38 -13.56 -6.22 -23.13
C LYS A 38 -12.59 -5.72 -24.20
N ALA A 39 -12.94 -5.90 -25.48
CA ALA A 39 -12.14 -5.41 -26.59
C ALA A 39 -12.02 -3.88 -26.59
N VAL A 40 -13.07 -3.18 -26.24
CA VAL A 40 -13.07 -1.70 -26.14
C VAL A 40 -12.15 -1.25 -25.01
N ILE A 41 -12.14 -1.95 -23.90
CA ILE A 41 -11.23 -1.67 -22.77
C ILE A 41 -9.77 -1.86 -23.19
N ARG A 42 -9.46 -2.95 -23.89
CA ARG A 42 -8.12 -3.21 -24.44
C ARG A 42 -7.69 -2.14 -25.43
N GLN A 43 -8.58 -1.72 -26.31
CA GLN A 43 -8.32 -0.62 -27.25
C GLN A 43 -8.04 0.69 -26.53
N ALA A 44 -8.78 0.98 -25.46
CA ALA A 44 -8.55 2.17 -24.64
C ALA A 44 -7.15 2.15 -24.01
N ILE A 45 -6.71 1.00 -23.50
CA ILE A 45 -5.37 0.84 -22.92
C ILE A 45 -4.29 1.04 -24.00
N THR A 46 -4.47 0.48 -25.17
CA THR A 46 -3.56 0.68 -26.31
C THR A 46 -3.48 2.16 -26.69
N ALA A 47 -4.64 2.83 -26.78
CA ALA A 47 -4.69 4.26 -27.09
C ALA A 47 -4.01 5.11 -26.02
N LEU A 48 -4.16 4.77 -24.73
CA LEU A 48 -3.45 5.43 -23.65
C LEU A 48 -1.93 5.26 -23.78
N ASN A 49 -1.46 4.06 -24.08
CA ASN A 49 -0.03 3.84 -24.28
C ASN A 49 0.52 4.59 -25.50
N ASP A 50 -0.27 4.76 -26.55
CA ASP A 50 0.10 5.61 -27.68
C ASP A 50 0.25 7.06 -27.24
N ASP A 51 -0.66 7.56 -26.40
CA ASP A 51 -0.56 8.92 -25.84
C ASP A 51 0.67 9.08 -24.95
N TYR A 52 1.10 8.01 -24.30
CA TYR A 52 2.24 8.03 -23.37
C TYR A 52 3.60 7.83 -24.05
N GLU A 53 3.62 7.64 -25.37
CA GLU A 53 4.86 7.31 -26.09
C GLU A 53 6.00 8.30 -25.77
N GLN A 54 5.69 9.58 -25.67
CA GLN A 54 6.65 10.66 -25.37
C GLN A 54 6.62 11.09 -23.91
N ARG A 55 5.96 10.32 -23.03
CA ARG A 55 5.81 10.66 -21.61
C ARG A 55 6.60 9.68 -20.74
N GLY A 56 6.72 10.01 -19.46
CA GLY A 56 7.48 9.20 -18.50
C GLY A 56 6.73 8.02 -17.92
N ILE A 57 5.49 7.80 -18.31
CA ILE A 57 4.61 6.75 -17.79
C ILE A 57 4.10 5.84 -18.89
N PHE A 58 3.63 4.65 -18.51
CA PHE A 58 2.98 3.71 -19.42
C PHE A 58 2.11 2.73 -18.63
N ILE A 59 1.22 2.04 -19.33
CA ILE A 59 0.40 0.99 -18.72
C ILE A 59 1.05 -0.35 -19.08
N SER A 60 1.40 -1.12 -18.05
CA SER A 60 2.01 -2.44 -18.19
C SER A 60 0.99 -3.53 -17.92
N GLU A 61 1.01 -4.58 -18.71
CA GLU A 61 0.27 -5.81 -18.44
C GLU A 61 1.16 -6.76 -17.64
N VAL A 62 0.72 -7.11 -16.44
CA VAL A 62 1.39 -8.07 -15.56
C VAL A 62 0.44 -9.23 -15.28
N ALA A 63 0.90 -10.26 -14.57
CA ALA A 63 0.09 -11.47 -14.33
C ALA A 63 -1.28 -11.18 -13.68
N SER A 64 -1.34 -10.20 -12.80
CA SER A 64 -2.57 -9.82 -12.08
C SER A 64 -3.41 -8.74 -12.79
N GLY A 65 -2.98 -8.25 -13.95
CA GLY A 65 -3.72 -7.27 -14.74
C GLY A 65 -2.88 -6.13 -15.27
N PHE A 66 -3.51 -4.98 -15.42
CA PHE A 66 -2.86 -3.77 -15.93
C PHE A 66 -2.54 -2.81 -14.80
N ARG A 67 -1.40 -2.15 -14.88
CA ARG A 67 -1.05 -1.11 -13.92
C ARG A 67 -0.30 0.03 -14.58
N MET A 68 -0.47 1.22 -14.03
CA MET A 68 0.32 2.38 -14.39
C MET A 68 1.74 2.23 -13.84
N GLN A 69 2.73 2.40 -14.71
CA GLN A 69 4.15 2.32 -14.35
C GLN A 69 4.93 3.51 -14.85
N ILE A 70 6.06 3.75 -14.20
CA ILE A 70 7.03 4.75 -14.63
C ILE A 70 8.02 4.07 -15.56
N LYS A 71 8.34 4.71 -16.68
CA LYS A 71 9.34 4.20 -17.63
C LYS A 71 10.72 4.15 -16.99
N ALA A 72 11.50 3.12 -17.29
CA ALA A 72 12.80 2.87 -16.66
C ALA A 72 13.73 4.08 -16.58
N PRO A 73 13.93 4.89 -17.64
CA PRO A 73 14.79 6.08 -17.55
C PRO A 73 14.33 7.10 -16.52
N MET A 74 13.02 7.25 -16.34
CA MET A 74 12.46 8.15 -15.32
C MET A 74 12.54 7.54 -13.94
N ALA A 75 12.31 6.23 -13.82
CA ALA A 75 12.42 5.50 -12.56
C ALA A 75 13.82 5.66 -11.95
N ASP A 76 14.87 5.55 -12.76
CA ASP A 76 16.24 5.72 -12.31
C ASP A 76 16.51 7.13 -11.74
N ARG A 77 15.93 8.15 -12.38
CA ARG A 77 16.04 9.54 -11.90
C ARG A 77 15.20 9.83 -10.66
N LEU A 78 14.15 9.04 -10.44
CA LEU A 78 13.21 9.23 -9.33
C LEU A 78 13.58 8.40 -8.10
N GLN A 79 14.68 7.67 -8.14
CA GLN A 79 15.11 6.83 -7.00
C GLN A 79 15.17 7.58 -5.67
N LYS A 80 15.49 8.87 -5.71
CA LYS A 80 15.52 9.70 -4.50
C LYS A 80 14.17 9.79 -3.78
N LEU A 81 13.05 9.61 -4.50
CA LEU A 81 11.74 9.57 -3.87
C LEU A 81 11.56 8.32 -3.00
N TRP A 82 12.19 7.22 -3.37
CA TRP A 82 12.13 5.95 -2.65
C TRP A 82 13.32 5.79 -1.69
N GLU A 83 14.35 6.63 -1.83
CA GLU A 83 15.47 6.76 -0.89
C GLU A 83 15.11 7.61 0.33
N GLU A 84 13.86 8.00 0.52
CA GLU A 84 13.41 8.34 1.85
C GLU A 84 13.84 7.17 2.72
N ARG A 85 14.94 7.40 3.46
CA ARG A 85 15.52 6.41 4.34
C ARG A 85 14.38 5.74 5.08
N PRO A 86 14.13 4.43 4.88
CA PRO A 86 13.27 3.75 5.82
C PRO A 86 13.85 4.15 7.19
N PRO A 87 13.02 4.69 8.09
CA PRO A 87 13.52 5.03 9.40
C PRO A 87 14.25 3.79 9.88
N ARG A 88 15.53 3.95 10.26
CA ARG A 88 16.29 2.83 10.79
C ARG A 88 15.56 2.39 12.04
N TYR A 89 14.82 1.32 11.92
CA TYR A 89 14.17 0.72 13.05
C TYR A 89 15.26 0.20 13.98
N SER A 90 15.23 0.65 15.22
CA SER A 90 16.20 0.21 16.20
C SER A 90 16.03 -1.29 16.48
N ARG A 91 17.10 -1.93 16.91
CA ARG A 91 17.04 -3.32 17.40
C ARG A 91 16.01 -3.46 18.53
N ALA A 92 15.93 -2.47 19.40
CA ALA A 92 14.94 -2.43 20.48
C ALA A 92 13.50 -2.44 19.97
N LEU A 93 13.21 -1.76 18.86
CA LEU A 93 11.88 -1.76 18.25
C LEU A 93 11.52 -3.14 17.73
N PHE A 94 12.42 -3.81 17.00
CA PHE A 94 12.19 -5.16 16.48
C PHE A 94 12.06 -6.20 17.59
N GLU A 95 12.88 -6.13 18.63
CA GLU A 95 12.79 -7.02 19.78
C GLU A 95 11.45 -6.87 20.51
N THR A 96 10.97 -5.63 20.65
CA THR A 96 9.70 -5.33 21.27
C THR A 96 8.54 -5.87 20.42
N LEU A 97 8.58 -5.66 19.10
CA LEU A 97 7.58 -6.19 18.18
C LEU A 97 7.53 -7.73 18.21
N ALA A 98 8.69 -8.38 18.21
CA ALA A 98 8.78 -9.84 18.28
C ALA A 98 8.17 -10.38 19.58
N LEU A 99 8.44 -9.72 20.72
CA LEU A 99 7.84 -10.08 22.01
C LEU A 99 6.31 -9.95 22.02
N ILE A 100 5.79 -8.85 21.46
CA ILE A 100 4.34 -8.66 21.34
C ILE A 100 3.73 -9.76 20.47
N ALA A 101 4.32 -10.05 19.32
CA ALA A 101 3.84 -11.10 18.42
C ALA A 101 3.81 -12.47 19.08
N TYR A 102 4.80 -12.78 19.90
CA TYR A 102 4.92 -14.08 20.57
C TYR A 102 4.01 -14.20 21.80
N ARG A 103 3.87 -13.12 22.58
CA ARG A 103 3.20 -13.11 23.88
C ARG A 103 1.86 -12.38 23.91
N GLN A 104 1.37 -11.91 22.79
CA GLN A 104 0.12 -11.13 22.73
C GLN A 104 -1.08 -11.87 23.37
N PRO A 105 -1.99 -11.16 24.09
CA PRO A 105 -1.87 -9.76 24.45
C PRO A 105 -0.88 -9.54 25.60
N VAL A 106 -0.13 -8.45 25.57
CA VAL A 106 0.91 -8.14 26.54
C VAL A 106 0.95 -6.64 26.84
N THR A 107 1.21 -6.26 28.09
CA THR A 107 1.35 -4.87 28.48
C THR A 107 2.81 -4.42 28.36
N ARG A 108 3.01 -3.08 28.32
CA ARG A 108 4.35 -2.50 28.32
C ARG A 108 5.17 -2.97 29.53
N GLY A 109 4.57 -3.01 30.74
CA GLY A 109 5.24 -3.49 31.94
C GLY A 109 5.69 -4.94 31.84
N GLU A 110 4.86 -5.80 31.25
CA GLU A 110 5.21 -7.21 31.01
C GLU A 110 6.37 -7.35 30.01
N ILE A 111 6.39 -6.51 28.98
CA ILE A 111 7.52 -6.48 28.01
C ILE A 111 8.81 -6.09 28.71
N GLU A 112 8.78 -5.05 29.56
CA GLU A 112 9.93 -4.58 30.32
C GLU A 112 10.47 -5.65 31.27
N GLU A 113 9.60 -6.39 31.93
CA GLU A 113 10.01 -7.52 32.79
C GLU A 113 10.74 -8.60 32.01
N ILE A 114 10.23 -8.97 30.84
CA ILE A 114 10.85 -10.04 30.01
C ILE A 114 12.18 -9.58 29.46
N ARG A 115 12.29 -8.34 28.97
CA ARG A 115 13.52 -7.81 28.40
C ARG A 115 14.54 -7.40 29.45
N GLY A 116 14.09 -7.10 30.68
CA GLY A 116 14.95 -6.60 31.75
C GLY A 116 15.39 -5.14 31.57
N VAL A 117 14.79 -4.40 30.62
CA VAL A 117 15.07 -3.00 30.33
C VAL A 117 13.78 -2.25 30.06
N SER A 118 13.81 -0.94 30.28
CA SER A 118 12.65 -0.09 29.98
C SER A 118 12.38 -0.02 28.47
N VAL A 119 11.11 0.05 28.11
CA VAL A 119 10.67 0.28 26.74
C VAL A 119 10.30 1.75 26.59
N SER A 120 10.93 2.46 25.65
CA SER A 120 10.63 3.87 25.45
C SER A 120 9.20 4.06 24.94
N SER A 121 8.56 5.15 25.38
CA SER A 121 7.23 5.53 24.89
C SER A 121 7.23 5.76 23.38
N ASN A 122 8.37 6.18 22.81
CA ASN A 122 8.54 6.39 21.39
C ASN A 122 8.43 5.07 20.58
N ILE A 123 9.01 3.98 21.09
CA ILE A 123 8.92 2.67 20.46
C ILE A 123 7.46 2.20 20.41
N VAL A 124 6.75 2.26 21.51
CA VAL A 124 5.35 1.86 21.58
C VAL A 124 4.50 2.71 20.65
N ARG A 125 4.73 4.03 20.63
CA ARG A 125 4.03 4.95 19.73
C ARG A 125 4.29 4.63 18.27
N GLN A 126 5.54 4.34 17.86
CA GLN A 126 5.87 3.97 16.48
C GLN A 126 5.15 2.69 16.05
N LEU A 127 5.07 1.69 16.91
CA LEU A 127 4.38 0.43 16.61
C LEU A 127 2.89 0.67 16.40
N LEU A 128 2.26 1.52 17.23
CA LEU A 128 0.84 1.86 17.10
C LEU A 128 0.56 2.71 15.85
N GLU A 129 1.38 3.73 15.58
CA GLU A 129 1.22 4.61 14.41
C GLU A 129 1.35 3.86 13.09
N ARG A 130 2.14 2.79 13.04
CA ARG A 130 2.34 1.98 11.84
C ARG A 130 1.35 0.83 11.71
N ASP A 131 0.39 0.74 12.61
CA ASP A 131 -0.59 -0.34 12.66
C ASP A 131 0.01 -1.75 12.78
N TRP A 132 1.25 -1.85 13.24
CA TRP A 132 1.88 -3.15 13.51
C TRP A 132 1.36 -3.78 14.79
N VAL A 133 0.90 -2.98 15.72
CA VAL A 133 0.23 -3.40 16.96
C VAL A 133 -1.00 -2.54 17.19
N ARG A 134 -1.94 -3.05 17.97
CA ARG A 134 -3.14 -2.31 18.38
C ARG A 134 -3.44 -2.58 19.85
N VAL A 135 -4.12 -1.64 20.48
CA VAL A 135 -4.63 -1.83 21.83
C VAL A 135 -5.88 -2.70 21.75
N VAL A 136 -5.87 -3.87 22.41
CA VAL A 136 -7.01 -4.79 22.45
C VAL A 136 -7.78 -4.75 23.75
N GLY A 137 -7.25 -4.09 24.78
CA GLY A 137 -7.89 -3.94 26.07
C GLY A 137 -6.95 -3.34 27.10
N HIS A 138 -7.37 -3.37 28.33
CA HIS A 138 -6.56 -2.94 29.47
C HIS A 138 -6.59 -4.03 30.54
N ARG A 139 -5.44 -4.25 31.19
CA ARG A 139 -5.41 -5.11 32.36
C ARG A 139 -5.82 -4.27 33.58
N ASP A 140 -6.15 -4.95 34.70
CA ASP A 140 -6.57 -4.32 35.96
C ASP A 140 -5.45 -3.50 36.65
N VAL A 141 -4.47 -3.05 35.90
CA VAL A 141 -3.41 -2.15 36.34
C VAL A 141 -3.68 -0.77 35.74
N PRO A 142 -3.96 0.25 36.51
CA PRO A 142 -4.29 1.57 35.99
C PRO A 142 -3.27 2.11 35.00
N GLY A 143 -3.76 2.60 33.83
CA GLY A 143 -2.95 3.31 32.85
C GLY A 143 -2.11 2.46 31.91
N ARG A 144 -2.32 1.13 31.84
CA ARG A 144 -1.50 0.25 30.96
C ARG A 144 -2.37 -0.58 30.00
N PRO A 145 -2.46 -0.17 28.71
CA PRO A 145 -3.16 -0.96 27.72
C PRO A 145 -2.40 -2.25 27.38
N ALA A 146 -3.15 -3.31 27.06
CA ALA A 146 -2.60 -4.55 26.54
C ALA A 146 -2.52 -4.48 25.00
N MET A 147 -1.44 -5.00 24.43
CA MET A 147 -1.14 -4.99 23.00
C MET A 147 -1.01 -6.41 22.45
#